data_a8c8be1ad9bdaa9eb4ab1c9496076972
#
_entry.id   a8c8be1ad9bdaa9eb4ab1c9496076972
#
_cell.length_a   1.000
_cell.length_b   1.000
_cell.length_c   1.000
_cell.angle_alpha   90.00
_cell.angle_beta   90.00
_cell.angle_gamma   90.00
#
_symmetry.space_group_name_H-M   'P 1'
#
loop_
_entity.id
_entity.type
_entity.pdbx_description
1 polymer ?
#
loop_
_entity_poly.entity_id
_entity_poly.type
_entity_poly.pdbx_seq_one_letter_code
_entity_poly.pdbx_strand_id
1 'polypeptide(L)'
;SPLQMNVRSGVLLSGIRRVGKTTFLRQDLVPALEARGALVVYVDLWADRSKSPATLVLDAVRATLQQMQTPGSGLLQRFKGLNLGAVGLTLGFQIEHLGTPGGATLAQAFSELVAKARVDVVLIVDEVQQALGTEDGTSLLHALKAARDAVNAQPGTPGHFLFLGTGSHKSLITDMATRHSQPFTG
;
A
#
# COMPACT_ATOMS: atom_id res chain seq x y z
N SER A 1 7.36 -17.18 -15.78
CA SER A 1 7.79 -16.37 -14.63
C SER A 1 6.79 -16.52 -13.50
N PRO A 2 7.20 -16.89 -12.26
CA PRO A 2 6.28 -17.04 -11.14
C PRO A 2 5.59 -15.73 -10.70
N LEU A 3 5.84 -14.62 -11.36
CA LEU A 3 5.25 -13.31 -11.11
C LEU A 3 4.11 -12.94 -12.09
N GLN A 4 3.67 -13.85 -12.93
CA GLN A 4 2.36 -13.70 -13.62
C GLN A 4 1.21 -14.13 -12.70
N MET A 5 1.28 -13.79 -11.44
CA MET A 5 0.13 -13.86 -10.55
C MET A 5 -0.84 -12.76 -10.95
N ASN A 6 -2.11 -13.12 -10.99
CA ASN A 6 -3.24 -12.27 -11.37
C ASN A 6 -3.21 -10.95 -10.56
N VAL A 7 -2.55 -9.94 -11.11
CA VAL A 7 -2.16 -8.69 -10.43
C VAL A 7 -3.38 -7.84 -10.03
N ARG A 8 -4.58 -8.27 -10.37
CA ARG A 8 -5.84 -7.61 -10.02
C ARG A 8 -6.34 -7.92 -8.62
N SER A 9 -5.79 -8.94 -7.97
CA SER A 9 -6.17 -9.34 -6.61
C SER A 9 -5.05 -8.98 -5.64
N GLY A 10 -5.39 -8.59 -4.42
CA GLY A 10 -4.40 -8.43 -3.37
C GLY A 10 -3.61 -9.73 -3.18
N VAL A 11 -2.30 -9.63 -2.97
CA VAL A 11 -1.42 -10.78 -2.80
C VAL A 11 -1.02 -10.89 -1.34
N LEU A 12 -1.13 -12.10 -0.78
CA LEU A 12 -0.61 -12.43 0.54
C LEU A 12 0.62 -13.30 0.39
N LEU A 13 1.75 -12.82 0.87
CA LEU A 13 2.98 -13.60 0.98
C LEU A 13 3.13 -14.12 2.41
N SER A 14 3.16 -15.42 2.56
CA SER A 14 3.41 -16.05 3.84
C SER A 14 4.76 -16.77 3.85
N GLY A 15 5.35 -16.87 5.03
CA GLY A 15 6.59 -17.60 5.22
C GLY A 15 6.83 -17.90 6.69
N ILE A 16 7.76 -18.78 6.98
CA ILE A 16 8.14 -19.11 8.35
C ILE A 16 8.73 -17.87 9.03
N ARG A 17 8.44 -17.65 10.30
CA ARG A 17 9.09 -16.59 11.08
C ARG A 17 10.61 -16.69 10.98
N ARG A 18 11.26 -15.53 10.87
CA ARG A 18 12.73 -15.39 10.85
C ARG A 18 13.44 -15.87 9.58
N VAL A 19 12.76 -16.05 8.46
CA VAL A 19 13.40 -16.39 7.17
C VAL A 19 13.81 -15.15 6.35
N GLY A 20 13.95 -13.97 6.96
CA GLY A 20 14.39 -12.78 6.26
C GLY A 20 13.37 -12.12 5.34
N LYS A 21 12.04 -12.32 5.59
CA LYS A 21 10.98 -11.71 4.77
C LYS A 21 11.09 -10.19 4.69
N THR A 22 11.23 -9.52 5.85
CA THR A 22 11.37 -8.05 5.90
C THR A 22 12.63 -7.59 5.18
N THR A 23 13.73 -8.32 5.32
CA THR A 23 14.97 -8.04 4.59
C THR A 23 14.77 -8.17 3.08
N PHE A 24 14.16 -9.27 2.64
CA PHE A 24 13.81 -9.47 1.24
C PHE A 24 12.91 -8.34 0.70
N LEU A 25 11.86 -7.98 1.45
CA LEU A 25 10.95 -6.91 1.04
C LEU A 25 11.71 -5.60 0.82
N ARG A 26 12.52 -5.19 1.79
CA ARG A 26 13.20 -3.89 1.78
C ARG A 26 14.41 -3.83 0.84
N GLN A 27 15.18 -4.92 0.75
CA GLN A 27 16.45 -4.93 0.00
C GLN A 27 16.30 -5.43 -1.43
N ASP A 28 15.32 -6.28 -1.70
CA ASP A 28 15.15 -6.89 -3.02
C ASP A 28 13.85 -6.44 -3.70
N LEU A 29 12.70 -6.64 -3.06
CA LEU A 29 11.41 -6.41 -3.71
C LEU A 29 11.10 -4.93 -3.92
N VAL A 30 11.25 -4.09 -2.90
CA VAL A 30 10.98 -2.64 -3.02
C VAL A 30 11.87 -2.01 -4.07
N PRO A 31 13.20 -2.19 -4.06
CA PRO A 31 14.06 -1.66 -5.11
C PRO A 31 13.72 -2.18 -6.50
N ALA A 32 13.34 -3.46 -6.63
CA ALA A 32 12.96 -4.04 -7.92
C ALA A 32 11.66 -3.43 -8.47
N LEU A 33 10.67 -3.17 -7.62
CA LEU A 33 9.42 -2.49 -8.01
C LEU A 33 9.68 -1.04 -8.40
N GLU A 34 10.48 -0.32 -7.62
CA GLU A 34 10.87 1.07 -7.92
C GLU A 34 11.68 1.16 -9.23
N ALA A 35 12.56 0.20 -9.49
CA ALA A 35 13.31 0.14 -10.75
C ALA A 35 12.41 -0.07 -11.98
N ARG A 36 11.23 -0.67 -11.79
CA ARG A 36 10.20 -0.82 -12.82
C ARG A 36 9.25 0.38 -12.92
N GLY A 37 9.49 1.42 -12.13
CA GLY A 37 8.70 2.66 -12.15
C GLY A 37 7.49 2.65 -11.23
N ALA A 38 7.32 1.66 -10.34
CA ALA A 38 6.24 1.66 -9.36
C ALA A 38 6.55 2.58 -8.19
N LEU A 39 5.52 3.25 -7.68
CA LEU A 39 5.59 3.96 -6.40
C LEU A 39 5.26 2.97 -5.28
N VAL A 40 6.20 2.77 -4.36
CA VAL A 40 6.03 1.81 -3.27
C VAL A 40 5.79 2.55 -1.95
N VAL A 41 4.70 2.20 -1.27
CA VAL A 41 4.42 2.59 0.11
C VAL A 41 4.63 1.35 0.98
N TYR A 42 5.60 1.39 1.89
CA TYR A 42 5.91 0.29 2.79
C TYR A 42 5.46 0.62 4.20
N VAL A 43 4.71 -0.29 4.83
CA VAL A 43 4.21 -0.17 6.21
C VAL A 43 4.55 -1.43 6.97
N ASP A 44 5.19 -1.28 8.12
CA ASP A 44 5.39 -2.37 9.08
C ASP A 44 4.39 -2.18 10.24
N LEU A 45 3.43 -3.08 10.37
CA LEU A 45 2.42 -3.01 11.44
C LEU A 45 2.98 -3.33 12.84
N TRP A 46 4.23 -3.75 12.92
CA TRP A 46 4.95 -3.94 14.19
C TRP A 46 5.83 -2.77 14.59
N ALA A 47 5.99 -1.78 13.73
CA ALA A 47 6.89 -0.65 13.97
C ALA A 47 6.53 0.15 15.24
N ASP A 48 5.23 0.32 15.49
CA ASP A 48 4.73 1.00 16.69
C ASP A 48 3.45 0.31 17.19
N ARG A 49 3.58 -0.46 18.24
CA ARG A 49 2.46 -1.22 18.81
C ARG A 49 1.46 -0.37 19.60
N SER A 50 1.76 0.89 19.84
CA SER A 50 0.84 1.85 20.47
C SER A 50 -0.16 2.43 19.46
N LYS A 51 0.13 2.33 18.17
CA LYS A 51 -0.73 2.81 17.09
C LYS A 51 -1.57 1.68 16.50
N SER A 52 -2.80 2.03 16.07
CA SER A 52 -3.64 1.08 15.34
C SER A 52 -3.09 0.80 13.94
N PRO A 53 -3.41 -0.36 13.34
CA PRO A 53 -3.04 -0.66 11.95
C PRO A 53 -3.47 0.43 10.97
N ALA A 54 -4.68 0.96 11.09
CA ALA A 54 -5.17 2.04 10.24
C ALA A 54 -4.32 3.31 10.37
N THR A 55 -3.96 3.68 11.59
CA THR A 55 -3.09 4.86 11.83
C THR A 55 -1.73 4.68 11.18
N LEU A 56 -1.10 3.51 11.31
CA LEU A 56 0.20 3.24 10.69
C LEU A 56 0.16 3.33 9.17
N VAL A 57 -0.89 2.78 8.54
CA VAL A 57 -1.07 2.87 7.08
C VAL A 57 -1.31 4.32 6.66
N LEU A 58 -2.19 5.04 7.34
CA LEU A 58 -2.46 6.46 7.04
C LEU A 58 -1.22 7.33 7.19
N ASP A 59 -0.43 7.13 8.25
CA ASP A 59 0.81 7.87 8.45
C ASP A 59 1.81 7.62 7.32
N ALA A 60 1.96 6.38 6.87
CA ALA A 60 2.85 6.03 5.77
C ALA A 60 2.37 6.64 4.44
N VAL A 61 1.07 6.61 4.17
CA VAL A 61 0.49 7.23 2.97
C VAL A 61 0.67 8.73 3.01
N ARG A 62 0.39 9.39 4.15
CA ARG A 62 0.62 10.84 4.31
C ARG A 62 2.08 11.21 4.07
N ALA A 63 3.02 10.47 4.64
CA ALA A 63 4.44 10.72 4.45
C ALA A 63 4.85 10.61 2.98
N THR A 64 4.34 9.62 2.27
CA THR A 64 4.58 9.45 0.83
C THR A 64 4.00 10.62 0.02
N LEU A 65 2.76 11.02 0.31
CA LEU A 65 2.12 12.15 -0.36
C LEU A 65 2.87 13.46 -0.12
N GLN A 66 3.35 13.70 1.11
CA GLN A 66 4.17 14.89 1.43
C GLN A 66 5.46 14.92 0.62
N GLN A 67 6.14 13.78 0.49
CA GLN A 67 7.34 13.70 -0.35
C GLN A 67 7.02 13.94 -1.84
N MET A 68 5.89 13.46 -2.32
CA MET A 68 5.45 13.70 -3.71
C MET A 68 5.11 15.18 -3.97
N GLN A 69 4.65 15.91 -2.96
CA GLN A 69 4.40 17.35 -3.06
C GLN A 69 5.66 18.21 -2.91
N THR A 70 6.73 17.65 -2.34
CA THR A 70 7.97 18.40 -2.06
C THR A 70 8.91 18.33 -3.26
N PRO A 71 9.09 19.41 -4.01
CA PRO A 71 10.03 19.44 -5.13
C PRO A 71 11.45 19.03 -4.69
N GLY A 72 12.08 18.18 -5.48
CA GLY A 72 13.45 17.72 -5.19
C GLY A 72 13.56 16.72 -4.04
N SER A 73 12.44 16.19 -3.52
CA SER A 73 12.49 15.14 -2.49
C SER A 73 13.24 13.90 -2.98
N GLY A 74 13.82 13.13 -2.04
CA GLY A 74 14.50 11.89 -2.39
C GLY A 74 13.60 10.88 -3.10
N LEU A 75 12.29 10.88 -2.79
CA LEU A 75 11.32 10.05 -3.48
C LEU A 75 11.19 10.46 -4.95
N LEU A 76 10.98 11.76 -5.24
CA LEU A 76 10.85 12.26 -6.60
C LEU A 76 12.15 12.07 -7.42
N GLN A 77 13.31 12.17 -6.79
CA GLN A 77 14.59 11.93 -7.46
C GLN A 77 14.76 10.49 -7.93
N ARG A 78 14.17 9.53 -7.24
CA ARG A 78 14.19 8.11 -7.65
C ARG A 78 13.34 7.84 -8.88
N PHE A 79 12.32 8.65 -9.13
CA PHE A 79 11.45 8.54 -10.30
C PHE A 79 12.02 9.31 -11.50
N LYS A 80 13.20 8.87 -11.98
CA LYS A 80 13.82 9.43 -13.17
C LYS A 80 12.91 9.24 -14.38
N GLY A 81 12.49 10.34 -15.01
CA GLY A 81 11.62 10.30 -16.18
C GLY A 81 10.19 10.77 -15.93
N LEU A 82 9.79 11.00 -14.69
CA LEU A 82 8.57 11.73 -14.39
C LEU A 82 8.87 13.23 -14.35
N ASN A 83 8.14 14.01 -15.14
CA ASN A 83 8.23 15.49 -15.15
C ASN A 83 7.76 16.14 -13.83
N LEU A 84 7.55 15.35 -12.79
CA LEU A 84 7.10 15.80 -11.47
C LEU A 84 8.25 16.31 -10.58
N GLY A 85 9.49 15.93 -10.87
CA GLY A 85 10.63 16.21 -10.00
C GLY A 85 10.91 17.68 -9.72
N ALA A 86 10.55 18.57 -10.63
CA ALA A 86 10.76 20.02 -10.50
C ALA A 86 9.61 20.75 -9.80
N VAL A 87 8.38 20.24 -9.91
CA VAL A 87 7.16 20.97 -9.50
C VAL A 87 6.43 20.31 -8.33
N GLY A 88 6.65 19.00 -8.13
CA GLY A 88 5.90 18.22 -7.16
C GLY A 88 4.47 17.91 -7.63
N LEU A 89 3.78 17.08 -6.87
CA LEU A 89 2.43 16.63 -7.14
C LEU A 89 1.42 17.58 -6.45
N THR A 90 0.46 18.09 -7.20
CA THR A 90 -0.66 18.85 -6.62
C THR A 90 -1.83 17.93 -6.37
N LEU A 91 -2.29 17.84 -5.12
CA LEU A 91 -3.41 17.02 -4.71
C LEU A 91 -4.69 17.85 -4.62
N GLY A 92 -5.82 17.21 -4.91
CA GLY A 92 -7.16 17.83 -4.78
C GLY A 92 -7.72 17.81 -3.35
N PHE A 93 -6.91 17.45 -2.36
CA PHE A 93 -7.30 17.38 -0.95
C PHE A 93 -6.13 17.73 -0.02
N GLN A 94 -6.45 17.99 1.25
CA GLN A 94 -5.45 18.27 2.27
C GLN A 94 -4.97 16.95 2.91
N ILE A 95 -3.66 16.73 2.91
CA ILE A 95 -3.05 15.48 3.40
C ILE A 95 -3.36 15.26 4.89
N GLU A 96 -3.41 16.32 5.67
CA GLU A 96 -3.69 16.30 7.11
C GLU A 96 -5.06 15.72 7.44
N HIS A 97 -6.01 15.86 6.53
CA HIS A 97 -7.39 15.38 6.69
C HIS A 97 -7.63 14.00 6.06
N LEU A 98 -6.58 13.36 5.54
CA LEU A 98 -6.70 12.01 5.00
C LEU A 98 -7.17 11.02 6.08
N GLY A 99 -8.27 10.32 5.82
CA GLY A 99 -8.83 9.32 6.73
C GLY A 99 -9.62 9.89 7.90
N THR A 100 -9.82 11.20 7.97
CA THR A 100 -10.67 11.85 8.98
C THR A 100 -12.10 12.07 8.45
N PRO A 101 -13.11 12.20 9.32
CA PRO A 101 -14.47 12.55 8.88
C PRO A 101 -14.48 13.85 8.05
N GLY A 102 -15.08 13.79 6.86
CA GLY A 102 -15.10 14.92 5.91
C GLY A 102 -13.82 15.14 5.11
N GLY A 103 -12.74 14.40 5.41
CA GLY A 103 -11.50 14.41 4.64
C GLY A 103 -11.48 13.39 3.50
N ALA A 104 -10.38 13.33 2.78
CA ALA A 104 -10.20 12.35 1.72
C ALA A 104 -10.12 10.93 2.26
N THR A 105 -10.63 9.97 1.50
CA THR A 105 -10.49 8.54 1.78
C THR A 105 -9.18 7.98 1.22
N LEU A 106 -8.77 6.80 1.68
CA LEU A 106 -7.65 6.07 1.07
C LEU A 106 -7.88 5.83 -0.43
N ALA A 107 -9.12 5.50 -0.83
CA ALA A 107 -9.46 5.32 -2.24
C ALA A 107 -9.21 6.58 -3.06
N GLN A 108 -9.59 7.75 -2.55
CA GLN A 108 -9.32 9.03 -3.21
C GLN A 108 -7.82 9.33 -3.29
N ALA A 109 -7.07 9.08 -2.23
CA ALA A 109 -5.62 9.29 -2.20
C ALA A 109 -4.90 8.41 -3.23
N PHE A 110 -5.20 7.12 -3.29
CA PHE A 110 -4.59 6.22 -4.27
C PHE A 110 -5.04 6.53 -5.69
N SER A 111 -6.31 6.88 -5.89
CA SER A 111 -6.82 7.31 -7.19
C SER A 111 -6.04 8.52 -7.73
N GLU A 112 -5.85 9.55 -6.90
CA GLU A 112 -5.09 10.74 -7.31
C GLU A 112 -3.62 10.43 -7.54
N LEU A 113 -3.00 9.59 -6.70
CA LEU A 113 -1.62 9.16 -6.92
C LEU A 113 -1.44 8.48 -8.28
N VAL A 114 -2.28 7.48 -8.57
CA VAL A 114 -2.21 6.75 -9.84
C VAL A 114 -2.46 7.69 -11.02
N ALA A 115 -3.51 8.52 -10.93
CA ALA A 115 -3.90 9.41 -12.03
C ALA A 115 -2.84 10.47 -12.32
N LYS A 116 -2.25 11.07 -11.29
CA LYS A 116 -1.33 12.21 -11.43
C LYS A 116 0.12 11.79 -11.62
N ALA A 117 0.59 10.78 -10.89
CA ALA A 117 1.92 10.22 -11.06
C ALA A 117 2.02 9.31 -12.29
N ARG A 118 0.90 8.79 -12.80
CA ARG A 118 0.82 7.90 -13.98
C ARG A 118 1.70 6.66 -13.84
N VAL A 119 1.72 6.08 -12.65
CA VAL A 119 2.49 4.89 -12.31
C VAL A 119 1.63 3.92 -11.51
N ASP A 120 2.08 2.66 -11.46
CA ASP A 120 1.53 1.71 -10.49
C ASP A 120 1.91 2.14 -9.08
N VAL A 121 0.96 2.03 -8.16
CA VAL A 121 1.18 2.27 -6.72
C VAL A 121 1.04 0.93 -6.00
N VAL A 122 2.07 0.54 -5.27
CA VAL A 122 2.12 -0.71 -4.52
C VAL A 122 2.18 -0.40 -3.03
N LEU A 123 1.14 -0.80 -2.29
CA LEU A 123 1.14 -0.76 -0.83
C LEU A 123 1.58 -2.12 -0.29
N ILE A 124 2.72 -2.14 0.39
CA ILE A 124 3.22 -3.34 1.09
C ILE A 124 2.94 -3.17 2.58
N VAL A 125 2.16 -4.08 3.15
CA VAL A 125 1.86 -4.13 4.58
C VAL A 125 2.53 -5.35 5.18
N ASP A 126 3.64 -5.13 5.87
CA ASP A 126 4.36 -6.18 6.58
C ASP A 126 3.69 -6.48 7.92
N GLU A 127 3.74 -7.73 8.34
CA GLU A 127 3.09 -8.24 9.55
C GLU A 127 1.56 -8.00 9.53
N VAL A 128 0.94 -8.25 8.39
CA VAL A 128 -0.48 -7.97 8.13
C VAL A 128 -1.44 -8.70 9.08
N GLN A 129 -1.01 -9.81 9.72
CA GLN A 129 -1.80 -10.51 10.74
C GLN A 129 -2.13 -9.61 11.95
N GLN A 130 -1.37 -8.54 12.18
CA GLN A 130 -1.68 -7.57 13.22
C GLN A 130 -3.00 -6.82 12.96
N ALA A 131 -3.43 -6.74 11.72
CA ALA A 131 -4.71 -6.15 11.34
C ALA A 131 -5.88 -7.15 11.44
N LEU A 132 -5.62 -8.45 11.37
CA LEU A 132 -6.67 -9.48 11.29
C LEU A 132 -7.43 -9.71 12.60
N GLY A 133 -6.85 -9.35 13.74
CA GLY A 133 -7.42 -9.60 15.07
C GLY A 133 -8.30 -8.50 15.64
N THR A 134 -8.43 -7.36 14.96
CA THR A 134 -9.13 -6.17 15.47
C THR A 134 -10.18 -5.68 14.49
N GLU A 135 -11.21 -5.00 15.00
CA GLU A 135 -12.23 -4.36 14.18
C GLU A 135 -11.63 -3.26 13.30
N ASP A 136 -10.74 -2.43 13.88
CA ASP A 136 -10.00 -1.39 13.15
C ASP A 136 -9.19 -1.98 11.99
N GLY A 137 -8.43 -3.04 12.23
CA GLY A 137 -7.64 -3.69 11.19
C GLY A 137 -8.49 -4.34 10.11
N THR A 138 -9.60 -4.96 10.46
CA THR A 138 -10.56 -5.54 9.50
C THR A 138 -11.19 -4.46 8.64
N SER A 139 -11.60 -3.35 9.23
CA SER A 139 -12.13 -2.18 8.51
C SER A 139 -11.09 -1.60 7.54
N LEU A 140 -9.83 -1.52 7.96
CA LEU A 140 -8.72 -1.09 7.10
C LEU A 140 -8.57 -2.00 5.88
N LEU A 141 -8.57 -3.32 6.06
CA LEU A 141 -8.43 -4.27 4.96
C LEU A 141 -9.59 -4.18 3.97
N HIS A 142 -10.82 -3.98 4.46
CA HIS A 142 -11.97 -3.71 3.59
C HIS A 142 -11.82 -2.40 2.82
N ALA A 143 -11.35 -1.33 3.47
CA ALA A 143 -11.10 -0.04 2.82
C ALA A 143 -10.01 -0.16 1.75
N LEU A 144 -8.95 -0.91 1.98
CA LEU A 144 -7.88 -1.15 1.01
C LEU A 144 -8.36 -1.97 -0.19
N LYS A 145 -9.20 -2.98 0.05
CA LYS A 145 -9.85 -3.74 -1.03
C LYS A 145 -10.74 -2.84 -1.88
N ALA A 146 -11.58 -2.03 -1.25
CA ALA A 146 -12.45 -1.08 -1.94
C ALA A 146 -11.66 -0.06 -2.75
N ALA A 147 -10.55 0.45 -2.20
CA ALA A 147 -9.65 1.37 -2.89
C ALA A 147 -9.02 0.72 -4.14
N ARG A 148 -8.53 -0.50 -4.01
CA ARG A 148 -7.98 -1.27 -5.14
C ARG A 148 -9.02 -1.43 -6.24
N ASP A 149 -10.21 -1.87 -5.89
CA ASP A 149 -11.27 -2.12 -6.85
C ASP A 149 -11.70 -0.83 -7.56
N ALA A 150 -11.86 0.27 -6.81
CA ALA A 150 -12.23 1.57 -7.36
C ALA A 150 -11.18 2.13 -8.33
N VAL A 151 -9.90 2.05 -7.98
CA VAL A 151 -8.81 2.53 -8.84
C VAL A 151 -8.67 1.68 -10.10
N ASN A 152 -8.65 0.35 -9.92
CA ASN A 152 -8.35 -0.57 -11.03
C ASN A 152 -9.53 -0.77 -11.98
N ALA A 153 -10.74 -0.43 -11.57
CA ALA A 153 -11.93 -0.50 -12.43
C ALA A 153 -12.09 0.72 -13.37
N GLN A 154 -11.31 1.79 -13.17
CA GLN A 154 -11.44 3.00 -13.98
C GLN A 154 -10.95 2.74 -15.41
N PRO A 155 -11.79 3.00 -16.43
CA PRO A 155 -11.38 2.87 -17.82
C PRO A 155 -10.25 3.84 -18.16
N GLY A 156 -9.20 3.35 -18.83
CA GLY A 156 -8.09 4.20 -19.25
C GLY A 156 -7.18 4.71 -18.13
N THR A 157 -7.24 4.06 -16.94
CA THR A 157 -6.33 4.43 -15.85
C THR A 157 -4.86 4.31 -16.29
N PRO A 158 -4.03 5.32 -15.98
CA PRO A 158 -2.61 5.31 -16.38
C PRO A 158 -1.75 4.35 -15.57
N GLY A 159 -2.27 3.75 -14.52
CA GLY A 159 -1.62 2.79 -13.66
C GLY A 159 -2.63 2.05 -12.79
N HIS A 160 -2.14 1.19 -11.90
CA HIS A 160 -2.97 0.36 -11.01
C HIS A 160 -2.57 0.56 -9.56
N PHE A 161 -3.51 0.33 -8.65
CA PHE A 161 -3.24 0.18 -7.24
C PHE A 161 -3.17 -1.30 -6.86
N LEU A 162 -2.05 -1.68 -6.25
CA LEU A 162 -1.76 -3.05 -5.85
C LEU A 162 -1.55 -3.10 -4.34
N PHE A 163 -2.05 -4.14 -3.71
CA PHE A 163 -1.87 -4.41 -2.29
C PHE A 163 -1.11 -5.72 -2.08
N LEU A 164 -0.06 -5.67 -1.27
CA LEU A 164 0.72 -6.83 -0.87
C LEU A 164 0.78 -6.91 0.65
N GLY A 165 0.15 -7.94 1.22
CA GLY A 165 0.28 -8.27 2.64
C GLY A 165 1.32 -9.36 2.86
N THR A 166 2.13 -9.20 3.90
CA THR A 166 3.10 -10.23 4.32
C THR A 166 2.95 -10.56 5.78
N GLY A 167 3.31 -11.76 6.18
CA GLY A 167 3.22 -12.19 7.56
C GLY A 167 3.76 -13.59 7.78
N SER A 168 3.72 -14.07 9.03
CA SER A 168 4.13 -15.44 9.34
C SER A 168 3.09 -16.44 8.85
N HIS A 169 3.56 -17.51 8.23
CA HIS A 169 2.72 -18.57 7.65
C HIS A 169 1.66 -19.11 8.63
N LYS A 170 2.07 -19.43 9.86
CA LYS A 170 1.19 -20.00 10.88
C LYS A 170 0.05 -19.07 11.27
N SER A 171 0.33 -17.79 11.46
CA SER A 171 -0.68 -16.79 11.83
C SER A 171 -1.65 -16.51 10.69
N LEU A 172 -1.15 -16.33 9.46
CA LEU A 172 -1.98 -16.02 8.30
C LEU A 172 -2.94 -17.17 7.95
N ILE A 173 -2.44 -18.41 7.93
CA ILE A 173 -3.29 -19.58 7.62
C ILE A 173 -4.35 -19.79 8.69
N THR A 174 -3.99 -19.70 9.98
CA THR A 174 -4.94 -19.87 11.07
C THR A 174 -6.05 -18.83 11.00
N ASP A 175 -5.71 -17.56 10.83
CA ASP A 175 -6.69 -16.48 10.78
C ASP A 175 -7.56 -16.54 9.51
N MET A 176 -6.98 -16.89 8.37
CA MET A 176 -7.73 -17.05 7.12
C MET A 176 -8.67 -18.25 7.15
N ALA A 177 -8.26 -19.36 7.76
CA ALA A 177 -9.09 -20.56 7.88
C ALA A 177 -10.29 -20.39 8.83
N THR A 178 -10.15 -19.52 9.84
CA THR A 178 -11.20 -19.29 10.84
C THR A 178 -12.19 -18.18 10.48
N ARG A 179 -11.90 -17.36 9.45
CA ARG A 179 -12.69 -16.17 9.10
C ARG A 179 -13.08 -16.17 7.62
N HIS A 180 -14.23 -16.76 7.32
CA HIS A 180 -14.81 -16.76 5.96
C HIS A 180 -15.13 -15.36 5.40
N SER A 181 -15.05 -14.31 6.20
CA SER A 181 -15.38 -12.94 5.83
C SER A 181 -14.16 -12.04 5.56
N GLN A 182 -12.95 -12.60 5.46
CA GLN A 182 -11.75 -11.80 5.22
C GLN A 182 -11.70 -11.24 3.81
N PRO A 183 -11.28 -9.97 3.60
CA PRO A 183 -11.34 -9.30 2.30
C PRO A 183 -10.53 -9.96 1.17
N PHE A 184 -9.56 -10.80 1.51
CA PHE A 184 -8.65 -11.41 0.54
C PHE A 184 -8.76 -12.94 0.47
N THR A 185 -9.80 -13.51 1.06
CA THR A 185 -10.14 -14.93 0.94
C THR A 185 -11.18 -15.11 -0.15
N GLY A 186 -10.76 -15.17 -1.37
CA GLY A 186 -11.65 -15.38 -2.50
C GLY A 186 -10.87 -15.65 -3.77
#